data_f97edb00a1c9dd317e4ba307a7c2b417
#
_entry.id   f97edb00a1c9dd317e4ba307a7c2b417
#
_cell.length_a   1.000
_cell.length_b   1.000
_cell.length_c   1.000
_cell.angle_alpha   90.00
_cell.angle_beta   90.00
_cell.angle_gamma   90.00
#
_symmetry.space_group_name_H-M   'P 1'
#
loop_
_entity.id
_entity.type
_entity.pdbx_description
1 polymer ?
#
loop_
_entity_poly.entity_id
_entity_poly.type
_entity_poly.pdbx_seq_one_letter_code
_entity_poly.pdbx_strand_id
1 'polypeptide(L)'
;EPLTPLKLGGGNYEEISSLAYDPASPDRIWFSLGFGKGLFVYHRGGKTVDQIEPPADPGSSSVRALSFNRHGPQDGWYLEARTDDARWVLPLPAGGIDPPKNVGANPPKYVGVSPPKYVGAWKLIERIQDQVALPADKVSRMAAAANKYGIYVSSRWASGPRLKAHLDFLKAQGLNSIVLDFKDDDGYLTYDTKLEEPIRIGAVQKRFAIADIVQTAHANGLYLIGRIVVFRDKQLYKADSSTYAAWDKAAKGPWRYLKKSVDDLTGEETVFQGEYWVDPYSEHVWDYNIDIARELQDAGVDEIQFDYIRFPSDGDIGGITWRYRKPGMGKMEALESFLAKAREYLAIPISTDVYGYCGWARISNWVAQNIEMYSRYVDVIQPMFYPSHFPRDFLGTMDYLPRAKYIYEEGTKRSAYIVEGRSVIRPYVQAFRIGAETSFAPPVYSTYLLNEVHGTLEGAGSGFTLWNASNDYYMVTVPLGPIISQGAEAVR
;
A
#
# COMPACT_ATOMS: atom_id res chain seq x y z
N GLU A 1 13.89 17.45 25.68
CA GLU A 1 12.53 17.24 26.18
C GLU A 1 11.73 16.50 25.11
N PRO A 2 10.95 15.47 25.47
CA PRO A 2 10.08 14.81 24.50
C PRO A 2 9.03 15.81 24.02
N LEU A 3 8.91 15.95 22.69
CA LEU A 3 7.87 16.77 22.07
C LEU A 3 6.51 16.19 22.45
N THR A 4 5.68 16.96 23.13
CA THR A 4 4.27 16.62 23.34
C THR A 4 3.62 16.51 21.95
N PRO A 5 2.91 15.42 21.62
CA PRO A 5 2.28 15.28 20.31
C PRO A 5 1.37 16.48 20.02
N LEU A 6 1.63 17.19 18.94
CA LEU A 6 0.75 18.26 18.46
C LEU A 6 -0.50 17.59 17.87
N LYS A 7 -1.65 17.77 18.52
CA LYS A 7 -2.92 17.32 17.95
C LYS A 7 -3.43 18.40 16.99
N LEU A 8 -3.14 18.24 15.73
CA LEU A 8 -3.67 19.04 14.63
C LEU A 8 -4.97 18.40 14.15
N GLY A 9 -6.07 18.80 14.70
CA GLY A 9 -7.47 18.44 14.41
C GLY A 9 -7.79 17.24 13.53
N GLY A 10 -8.77 16.45 13.95
CA GLY A 10 -9.57 15.57 13.08
C GLY A 10 -9.11 14.17 12.83
N GLY A 11 -7.86 13.79 13.07
CA GLY A 11 -7.39 12.42 12.88
C GLY A 11 -6.00 12.20 13.48
N ASN A 12 -5.74 11.01 13.99
CA ASN A 12 -4.47 10.67 14.64
C ASN A 12 -3.31 10.43 13.63
N TYR A 13 -3.47 10.77 12.33
CA TYR A 13 -2.59 10.32 11.25
C TYR A 13 -2.26 11.43 10.25
N GLU A 14 -2.13 12.68 10.73
CA GLU A 14 -1.66 13.77 9.87
C GLU A 14 -0.13 13.68 9.73
N GLU A 15 0.35 13.57 8.52
CA GLU A 15 1.78 13.48 8.21
C GLU A 15 2.35 14.85 7.93
N ILE A 16 3.47 15.19 8.59
CA ILE A 16 4.27 16.36 8.21
C ILE A 16 5.04 16.00 6.94
N SER A 17 4.70 16.62 5.82
CA SER A 17 5.37 16.39 4.53
C SER A 17 6.69 17.14 4.41
N SER A 18 6.81 18.28 5.08
CA SER A 18 8.05 19.05 5.12
C SER A 18 8.13 19.94 6.36
N LEU A 19 9.37 20.23 6.78
CA LEU A 19 9.66 21.05 7.95
C LEU A 19 10.85 21.96 7.64
N ALA A 20 10.74 23.25 7.97
CA ALA A 20 11.81 24.23 7.83
C ALA A 20 11.94 25.11 9.07
N TYR A 21 13.18 25.28 9.55
CA TYR A 21 13.48 26.19 10.65
C TYR A 21 13.63 27.63 10.12
N ASP A 22 12.97 28.57 10.78
CA ASP A 22 13.08 29.97 10.43
C ASP A 22 14.44 30.55 10.91
N PRO A 23 15.34 30.90 9.98
CA PRO A 23 16.67 31.39 10.36
C PRO A 23 16.64 32.79 10.96
N ALA A 24 15.56 33.57 10.77
CA ALA A 24 15.37 34.87 11.35
C ALA A 24 14.74 34.81 12.75
N SER A 25 14.14 33.67 13.11
CA SER A 25 13.49 33.50 14.41
C SER A 25 13.55 32.05 14.86
N PRO A 26 14.50 31.66 15.72
CA PRO A 26 14.63 30.29 16.24
C PRO A 26 13.41 29.76 16.98
N ASP A 27 12.48 30.63 17.34
CA ASP A 27 11.21 30.29 17.99
C ASP A 27 10.19 29.69 16.99
N ARG A 28 10.41 29.82 15.70
CA ARG A 28 9.45 29.43 14.68
C ARG A 28 9.91 28.22 13.87
N ILE A 29 8.99 27.28 13.71
CA ILE A 29 9.15 26.13 12.85
C ILE A 29 8.00 26.12 11.85
N TRP A 30 8.34 26.18 10.57
CA TRP A 30 7.38 26.09 9.47
C TRP A 30 7.22 24.64 9.06
N PHE A 31 5.99 24.20 8.81
CA PHE A 31 5.75 22.84 8.36
C PHE A 31 4.51 22.78 7.45
N SER A 32 4.54 21.84 6.54
CA SER A 32 3.40 21.47 5.70
C SER A 32 2.87 20.11 6.09
N LEU A 33 1.55 19.94 6.02
CA LEU A 33 0.91 18.64 6.15
C LEU A 33 0.72 18.04 4.77
N GLY A 34 0.88 16.73 4.68
CA GLY A 34 0.67 15.98 3.45
C GLY A 34 -0.75 16.08 2.93
N PHE A 35 -0.94 15.72 1.67
CA PHE A 35 -2.27 15.63 1.04
C PHE A 35 -3.04 16.95 0.97
N GLY A 36 -2.34 18.07 0.85
CA GLY A 36 -2.98 19.39 0.76
C GLY A 36 -3.63 19.89 2.04
N LYS A 37 -3.32 19.30 3.19
CA LYS A 37 -3.90 19.65 4.50
C LYS A 37 -3.45 21.00 5.06
N GLY A 38 -2.49 21.67 4.41
CA GLY A 38 -2.14 23.06 4.69
C GLY A 38 -0.69 23.27 5.04
N LEU A 39 -0.37 24.56 5.22
CA LEU A 39 0.92 25.09 5.64
C LEU A 39 0.75 25.79 7.00
N PHE A 40 1.73 25.60 7.89
CA PHE A 40 1.62 26.03 9.28
C PHE A 40 2.93 26.58 9.81
N VAL A 41 2.83 27.44 10.85
CA VAL A 41 3.97 27.88 11.68
C VAL A 41 3.71 27.49 13.12
N TYR A 42 4.64 26.77 13.71
CA TYR A 42 4.66 26.49 15.15
C TYR A 42 5.56 27.48 15.87
N HIS A 43 5.01 28.14 16.89
CA HIS A 43 5.71 29.05 17.78
C HIS A 43 6.10 28.34 19.08
N ARG A 44 7.40 28.10 19.28
CA ARG A 44 7.92 27.28 20.40
C ARG A 44 7.65 27.93 21.77
N GLY A 45 7.87 29.25 21.90
CA GLY A 45 7.68 29.97 23.17
C GLY A 45 6.22 29.99 23.62
N GLY A 46 5.31 30.23 22.70
CA GLY A 46 3.86 30.25 22.97
C GLY A 46 3.18 28.89 22.89
N LYS A 47 3.86 27.87 22.36
CA LYS A 47 3.28 26.54 22.03
C LYS A 47 1.99 26.65 21.19
N THR A 48 1.97 27.58 20.23
CA THR A 48 0.84 27.87 19.37
C THR A 48 1.15 27.50 17.92
N VAL A 49 0.11 27.25 17.12
CA VAL A 49 0.19 26.98 15.69
C VAL A 49 -0.68 27.96 14.94
N ASP A 50 -0.11 28.60 13.94
CA ASP A 50 -0.84 29.43 13.00
C ASP A 50 -0.90 28.75 11.63
N GLN A 51 -2.06 28.81 10.99
CA GLN A 51 -2.22 28.33 9.61
C GLN A 51 -1.82 29.44 8.65
N ILE A 52 -1.10 29.06 7.60
CA ILE A 52 -0.65 29.94 6.52
C ILE A 52 -1.43 29.58 5.28
N GLU A 53 -1.81 30.60 4.51
CA GLU A 53 -2.39 30.36 3.19
C GLU A 53 -1.33 29.75 2.27
N PRO A 54 -1.57 28.54 1.71
CA PRO A 54 -0.62 27.94 0.79
C PRO A 54 -0.60 28.71 -0.54
N PRO A 55 0.42 28.50 -1.40
CA PRO A 55 0.42 29.07 -2.73
C PRO A 55 -0.88 28.70 -3.46
N ALA A 56 -1.58 29.72 -3.97
CA ALA A 56 -2.85 29.52 -4.66
C ALA A 56 -2.58 29.27 -6.15
N ASP A 57 -2.72 28.02 -6.57
CA ASP A 57 -2.84 27.66 -7.98
C ASP A 57 -3.97 26.63 -8.14
N PRO A 58 -4.90 26.80 -9.10
CA PRO A 58 -5.98 25.84 -9.34
C PRO A 58 -5.43 24.51 -9.86
N GLY A 59 -5.00 23.63 -9.01
CA GLY A 59 -4.40 22.34 -9.34
C GLY A 59 -3.26 21.92 -8.43
N SER A 60 -2.67 22.85 -7.66
CA SER A 60 -1.55 22.60 -6.77
C SER A 60 -1.99 22.70 -5.32
N SER A 61 -2.40 21.58 -4.74
CA SER A 61 -2.93 21.55 -3.38
C SER A 61 -1.92 21.14 -2.31
N SER A 62 -0.75 20.63 -2.68
CA SER A 62 0.18 20.03 -1.73
C SER A 62 1.56 20.65 -1.76
N VAL A 63 2.01 21.20 -0.63
CA VAL A 63 3.39 21.63 -0.45
C VAL A 63 4.23 20.40 -0.11
N ARG A 64 5.15 20.03 -1.00
CA ARG A 64 6.03 18.85 -0.89
C ARG A 64 7.31 19.13 -0.11
N ALA A 65 7.86 20.33 -0.26
CA ALA A 65 9.08 20.74 0.42
C ALA A 65 9.03 22.22 0.79
N LEU A 66 9.66 22.53 1.92
CA LEU A 66 9.87 23.87 2.43
C LEU A 66 11.37 24.10 2.68
N SER A 67 11.87 25.26 2.29
CA SER A 67 13.22 25.67 2.62
C SER A 67 13.30 27.18 2.79
N PHE A 68 14.24 27.63 3.65
CA PHE A 68 14.56 29.05 3.76
C PHE A 68 15.79 29.37 2.92
N ASN A 69 15.67 30.42 2.11
CA ASN A 69 16.72 30.88 1.23
C ASN A 69 16.86 32.40 1.27
N ARG A 70 17.98 32.94 0.78
CA ARG A 70 18.23 34.36 0.50
C ARG A 70 19.11 34.50 -0.71
N HIS A 71 18.89 35.56 -1.50
CA HIS A 71 19.67 35.80 -2.73
C HIS A 71 21.09 36.28 -2.47
N GLY A 72 21.32 36.95 -1.35
CA GLY A 72 22.64 37.43 -0.95
C GLY A 72 22.75 37.61 0.56
N PRO A 73 23.98 37.81 1.11
CA PRO A 73 24.21 37.95 2.53
C PRO A 73 23.44 39.10 3.19
N GLN A 74 23.07 40.11 2.38
CA GLN A 74 22.34 41.33 2.83
C GLN A 74 20.86 41.29 2.48
N ASP A 75 20.40 40.29 1.72
CA ASP A 75 19.00 40.16 1.30
C ASP A 75 18.15 39.57 2.44
N GLY A 76 16.88 39.93 2.49
CA GLY A 76 15.92 39.33 3.38
C GLY A 76 15.74 37.84 3.13
N TRP A 77 15.35 37.12 4.16
CA TRP A 77 14.95 35.72 4.01
C TRP A 77 13.63 35.59 3.27
N TYR A 78 13.49 34.54 2.50
CA TYR A 78 12.22 34.11 1.92
C TYR A 78 12.02 32.63 2.17
N LEU A 79 10.75 32.22 2.33
CA LEU A 79 10.36 30.83 2.39
C LEU A 79 10.09 30.35 0.96
N GLU A 80 10.78 29.32 0.56
CA GLU A 80 10.49 28.60 -0.67
C GLU A 80 9.60 27.42 -0.39
N ALA A 81 8.51 27.30 -1.14
CA ALA A 81 7.63 26.15 -1.14
C ALA A 81 7.67 25.49 -2.50
N ARG A 82 7.91 24.19 -2.53
CA ARG A 82 7.80 23.36 -3.73
C ARG A 82 6.47 22.61 -3.67
N THR A 83 5.67 22.77 -4.71
CA THR A 83 4.47 21.97 -4.97
C THR A 83 4.79 20.89 -6.00
N ASP A 84 3.79 20.13 -6.45
CA ASP A 84 3.99 19.07 -7.45
C ASP A 84 4.48 19.61 -8.80
N ASP A 85 4.04 20.82 -9.16
CA ASP A 85 4.20 21.43 -10.48
C ASP A 85 4.94 22.77 -10.47
N ALA A 86 5.29 23.31 -9.32
CA ALA A 86 5.86 24.66 -9.24
C ALA A 86 6.76 24.90 -8.00
N ARG A 87 7.58 25.94 -8.14
CA ARG A 87 8.33 26.54 -7.02
C ARG A 87 7.79 27.95 -6.76
N TRP A 88 7.55 28.20 -5.49
CA TRP A 88 6.95 29.45 -5.02
C TRP A 88 7.82 30.07 -3.93
N VAL A 89 7.84 31.40 -3.86
CA VAL A 89 8.50 32.11 -2.75
C VAL A 89 7.51 33.02 -2.03
N LEU A 90 7.66 33.02 -0.71
CA LEU A 90 7.03 33.96 0.19
C LEU A 90 8.13 34.85 0.79
N PRO A 91 8.24 36.12 0.37
CA PRO A 91 9.15 37.07 1.01
C PRO A 91 8.75 37.27 2.47
N LEU A 92 9.70 37.16 3.39
CA LEU A 92 9.46 37.43 4.80
C LEU A 92 9.89 38.86 5.12
N PRO A 93 9.07 39.62 5.87
CA PRO A 93 9.45 40.98 6.28
C PRO A 93 10.72 40.94 7.15
N ALA A 94 11.56 41.95 7.01
CA ALA A 94 12.72 42.14 7.85
C ALA A 94 12.27 42.36 9.33
N GLY A 95 12.43 41.37 10.16
CA GLY A 95 11.92 41.35 11.56
C GLY A 95 10.96 40.21 11.83
N GLY A 96 10.64 39.40 10.79
CA GLY A 96 9.75 38.25 10.90
C GLY A 96 8.27 38.65 10.90
N ILE A 97 7.42 37.62 10.94
CA ILE A 97 5.97 37.81 11.11
C ILE A 97 5.67 37.91 12.58
N ASP A 98 5.17 39.06 13.05
CA ASP A 98 4.80 39.21 14.46
C ASP A 98 3.68 38.24 14.85
N PRO A 99 3.79 37.56 16.00
CA PRO A 99 2.68 36.76 16.50
C PRO A 99 1.45 37.65 16.75
N PRO A 100 0.24 37.16 16.52
CA PRO A 100 -0.96 37.93 16.80
C PRO A 100 -1.00 38.31 18.28
N LYS A 101 -1.16 39.61 18.58
CA LYS A 101 -1.39 40.11 19.93
C LYS A 101 -2.73 39.56 20.41
N ASN A 102 -2.72 38.73 21.45
CA ASN A 102 -3.86 38.10 22.14
C ASN A 102 -4.38 36.79 21.53
N VAL A 103 -3.78 35.69 21.97
CA VAL A 103 -4.49 34.42 22.11
C VAL A 103 -4.46 34.01 23.57
N GLY A 104 -5.63 33.91 24.20
CA GLY A 104 -5.78 33.55 25.60
C GLY A 104 -5.13 32.21 25.95
N ALA A 105 -4.81 32.03 27.22
CA ALA A 105 -4.01 30.96 27.81
C ALA A 105 -4.57 29.50 27.71
N ASN A 106 -5.55 29.23 26.87
CA ASN A 106 -6.05 27.88 26.59
C ASN A 106 -5.78 27.53 25.14
N PRO A 107 -4.98 26.46 24.85
CA PRO A 107 -4.88 25.97 23.49
C PRO A 107 -6.28 25.53 23.04
N PRO A 108 -6.72 25.88 21.81
CA PRO A 108 -8.01 25.47 21.30
C PRO A 108 -8.07 23.95 21.25
N LYS A 109 -9.13 23.37 21.80
CA LYS A 109 -9.39 21.91 21.79
C LYS A 109 -9.60 21.32 20.38
N TYR A 110 -9.80 22.19 19.40
CA TYR A 110 -9.92 21.86 17.98
C TYR A 110 -9.38 23.02 17.17
N VAL A 111 -8.51 22.73 16.21
CA VAL A 111 -8.27 23.65 15.10
C VAL A 111 -9.52 23.52 14.19
N GLY A 112 -10.61 24.16 14.58
CA GLY A 112 -11.65 24.49 13.65
C GLY A 112 -11.04 25.38 12.55
N VAL A 113 -11.46 25.23 11.31
CA VAL A 113 -10.98 26.00 10.17
C VAL A 113 -11.20 27.49 10.45
N SER A 114 -10.24 28.10 11.16
CA SER A 114 -10.14 29.55 11.22
C SER A 114 -9.57 30.02 9.89
N PRO A 115 -10.05 31.11 9.32
CA PRO A 115 -9.44 31.65 8.11
C PRO A 115 -7.93 31.84 8.33
N PRO A 116 -7.08 31.59 7.32
CA PRO A 116 -5.64 31.72 7.46
C PRO A 116 -5.27 33.10 8.01
N LYS A 117 -4.48 33.13 9.07
CA LYS A 117 -4.08 34.38 9.73
C LYS A 117 -3.02 35.17 8.95
N TYR A 118 -2.35 34.51 8.03
CA TYR A 118 -1.31 35.11 7.20
C TYR A 118 -1.69 34.95 5.73
N VAL A 119 -2.04 36.06 5.10
CA VAL A 119 -2.21 36.17 3.66
C VAL A 119 -0.88 36.65 3.11
N GLY A 120 -0.05 35.73 2.65
CA GLY A 120 1.22 36.06 2.00
C GLY A 120 1.06 36.14 0.49
N ALA A 121 1.67 37.14 -0.12
CA ALA A 121 1.76 37.19 -1.58
C ALA A 121 2.84 36.21 -2.09
N TRP A 122 2.45 34.96 -2.26
CA TRP A 122 3.30 33.97 -2.91
C TRP A 122 3.62 34.41 -4.33
N LYS A 123 4.88 34.29 -4.72
CA LYS A 123 5.33 34.55 -6.08
C LYS A 123 5.77 33.24 -6.72
N LEU A 124 5.20 32.91 -7.87
CA LEU A 124 5.66 31.81 -8.69
C LEU A 124 7.06 32.10 -9.21
N ILE A 125 8.02 31.21 -8.94
CA ILE A 125 9.39 31.31 -9.48
C ILE A 125 9.48 30.53 -10.78
N GLU A 126 8.99 29.30 -10.76
CA GLU A 126 9.24 28.34 -11.82
C GLU A 126 8.09 27.33 -11.86
N ARG A 127 7.65 26.99 -13.07
CA ARG A 127 6.86 25.78 -13.28
C ARG A 127 7.82 24.62 -13.45
N ILE A 128 7.63 23.59 -12.64
CA ILE A 128 8.41 22.36 -12.77
C ILE A 128 7.79 21.58 -13.93
N GLN A 129 8.37 21.74 -15.11
CA GLN A 129 7.92 21.01 -16.30
C GLN A 129 8.46 19.57 -16.34
N ASP A 130 9.46 19.27 -15.55
CA ASP A 130 10.11 17.98 -15.50
C ASP A 130 9.67 17.19 -14.26
N GLN A 131 8.51 16.56 -14.33
CA GLN A 131 8.40 15.26 -13.69
C GLN A 131 9.50 14.39 -14.33
N VAL A 132 10.38 13.82 -13.53
CA VAL A 132 11.40 12.88 -14.04
C VAL A 132 10.65 11.87 -14.91
N ALA A 133 10.85 11.97 -16.23
CA ALA A 133 10.13 11.13 -17.17
C ALA A 133 10.40 9.68 -16.82
N LEU A 134 9.35 8.92 -16.56
CA LEU A 134 9.49 7.50 -16.29
C LEU A 134 10.07 6.81 -17.53
N PRO A 135 10.89 5.77 -17.36
CA PRO A 135 11.36 4.95 -18.47
C PRO A 135 10.19 4.48 -19.35
N ALA A 136 10.34 4.54 -20.66
CA ALA A 136 9.26 4.24 -21.60
C ALA A 136 8.68 2.82 -21.42
N ASP A 137 9.53 1.85 -21.07
CA ASP A 137 9.13 0.48 -20.77
C ASP A 137 8.27 0.42 -19.49
N LYS A 138 8.60 1.20 -18.45
CA LYS A 138 7.77 1.31 -17.24
C LYS A 138 6.42 1.92 -17.55
N VAL A 139 6.37 2.98 -18.35
CA VAL A 139 5.11 3.60 -18.79
C VAL A 139 4.24 2.58 -19.52
N SER A 140 4.85 1.80 -20.43
CA SER A 140 4.15 0.75 -21.19
C SER A 140 3.60 -0.34 -20.27
N ARG A 141 4.37 -0.82 -19.28
CA ARG A 141 3.91 -1.81 -18.31
C ARG A 141 2.78 -1.29 -17.43
N MET A 142 2.89 -0.06 -16.94
CA MET A 142 1.84 0.59 -16.15
C MET A 142 0.55 0.75 -16.96
N ALA A 143 0.65 1.13 -18.23
CA ALA A 143 -0.51 1.23 -19.13
C ALA A 143 -1.18 -0.13 -19.36
N ALA A 144 -0.40 -1.20 -19.53
CA ALA A 144 -0.92 -2.56 -19.66
C ALA A 144 -1.66 -3.03 -18.40
N ALA A 145 -1.16 -2.67 -17.21
CA ALA A 145 -1.71 -3.07 -15.91
C ALA A 145 -2.83 -2.14 -15.39
N ALA A 146 -3.04 -0.98 -16.03
CA ALA A 146 -4.07 -0.02 -15.63
C ALA A 146 -5.48 -0.53 -15.93
N ASN A 147 -6.47 -0.04 -15.15
CA ASN A 147 -7.90 -0.31 -15.35
C ASN A 147 -8.24 -1.81 -15.35
N LYS A 148 -7.61 -2.56 -14.43
CA LYS A 148 -7.92 -3.96 -14.22
C LYS A 148 -8.86 -4.11 -13.03
N TYR A 149 -10.01 -4.72 -13.30
CA TYR A 149 -11.09 -4.97 -12.35
C TYR A 149 -11.33 -6.46 -12.30
N GLY A 150 -11.16 -7.08 -11.16
CA GLY A 150 -11.18 -8.53 -11.14
C GLY A 150 -11.51 -9.16 -9.79
N ILE A 151 -11.32 -10.46 -9.73
CA ILE A 151 -11.46 -11.28 -8.55
C ILE A 151 -10.19 -12.10 -8.31
N TYR A 152 -9.96 -12.46 -7.04
CA TYR A 152 -9.00 -13.49 -6.67
C TYR A 152 -9.64 -14.88 -6.80
N VAL A 153 -8.90 -15.83 -7.35
CA VAL A 153 -9.30 -17.24 -7.44
C VAL A 153 -8.16 -18.11 -6.90
N SER A 154 -8.42 -18.89 -5.87
CA SER A 154 -7.42 -19.85 -5.38
C SER A 154 -7.23 -20.99 -6.37
N SER A 155 -6.07 -21.60 -6.37
CA SER A 155 -5.74 -22.71 -7.26
C SER A 155 -6.73 -23.88 -7.22
N ARG A 156 -7.42 -24.07 -6.09
CA ARG A 156 -8.44 -25.13 -5.90
C ARG A 156 -9.68 -24.92 -6.77
N TRP A 157 -9.90 -23.69 -7.24
CA TRP A 157 -11.03 -23.29 -8.07
C TRP A 157 -10.64 -23.02 -9.53
N ALA A 158 -9.36 -23.22 -9.87
CA ALA A 158 -8.77 -22.89 -11.16
C ALA A 158 -9.04 -23.94 -12.28
N SER A 159 -10.00 -24.84 -12.11
CA SER A 159 -10.29 -25.86 -13.11
C SER A 159 -11.76 -26.30 -13.11
N GLY A 160 -12.20 -26.89 -14.22
CA GLY A 160 -13.51 -27.50 -14.37
C GLY A 160 -14.70 -26.56 -14.14
N PRO A 161 -15.84 -27.08 -13.62
CA PRO A 161 -17.05 -26.29 -13.41
C PRO A 161 -16.88 -25.10 -12.48
N ARG A 162 -15.92 -25.17 -11.54
CA ARG A 162 -15.64 -24.10 -10.59
C ARG A 162 -15.01 -22.89 -11.27
N LEU A 163 -14.00 -23.12 -12.11
CA LEU A 163 -13.41 -22.05 -12.93
C LEU A 163 -14.45 -21.43 -13.84
N LYS A 164 -15.28 -22.27 -14.50
CA LYS A 164 -16.36 -21.78 -15.36
C LYS A 164 -17.31 -20.84 -14.62
N ALA A 165 -17.70 -21.17 -13.40
CA ALA A 165 -18.58 -20.31 -12.59
C ALA A 165 -17.95 -18.93 -12.32
N HIS A 166 -16.62 -18.86 -12.07
CA HIS A 166 -15.92 -17.59 -11.92
C HIS A 166 -15.81 -16.82 -13.23
N LEU A 167 -15.58 -17.49 -14.35
CA LEU A 167 -15.57 -16.84 -15.67
C LEU A 167 -16.94 -16.25 -16.02
N ASP A 168 -18.02 -17.00 -15.76
CA ASP A 168 -19.39 -16.53 -15.95
C ASP A 168 -19.70 -15.32 -15.03
N PHE A 169 -19.23 -15.35 -13.78
CA PHE A 169 -19.34 -14.24 -12.84
C PHE A 169 -18.60 -12.99 -13.34
N LEU A 170 -17.32 -13.13 -13.72
CA LEU A 170 -16.51 -12.03 -14.25
C LEU A 170 -17.21 -11.36 -15.43
N LYS A 171 -17.71 -12.15 -16.36
CA LYS A 171 -18.46 -11.66 -17.52
C LYS A 171 -19.74 -10.93 -17.13
N ALA A 172 -20.54 -11.51 -16.21
CA ALA A 172 -21.80 -10.92 -15.73
C ALA A 172 -21.57 -9.60 -15.00
N GLN A 173 -20.45 -9.47 -14.30
CA GLN A 173 -20.09 -8.26 -13.57
C GLN A 173 -19.33 -7.22 -14.41
N GLY A 174 -18.99 -7.51 -15.66
CA GLY A 174 -18.21 -6.62 -16.52
C GLY A 174 -16.77 -6.45 -16.05
N LEU A 175 -16.20 -7.46 -15.40
CA LEU A 175 -14.83 -7.49 -14.93
C LEU A 175 -13.89 -8.06 -16.00
N ASN A 176 -12.61 -7.65 -15.98
CA ASN A 176 -11.66 -7.90 -17.04
C ASN A 176 -10.33 -8.53 -16.59
N SER A 177 -10.22 -8.93 -15.33
CA SER A 177 -9.00 -9.54 -14.80
C SER A 177 -9.27 -10.64 -13.79
N ILE A 178 -8.31 -11.54 -13.64
CA ILE A 178 -8.33 -12.63 -12.66
C ILE A 178 -6.97 -12.75 -12.01
N VAL A 179 -6.93 -12.80 -10.69
CA VAL A 179 -5.75 -13.13 -9.90
C VAL A 179 -5.81 -14.60 -9.54
N LEU A 180 -4.77 -15.36 -9.82
CA LEU A 180 -4.71 -16.79 -9.56
C LEU A 180 -3.43 -17.15 -8.78
N ASP A 181 -3.56 -18.02 -7.77
CA ASP A 181 -2.40 -18.57 -7.06
C ASP A 181 -1.61 -19.52 -7.95
N PHE A 182 -0.39 -19.15 -8.32
CA PHE A 182 0.60 -20.05 -8.91
C PHE A 182 1.58 -20.58 -7.84
N LYS A 183 1.86 -19.79 -6.81
CA LYS A 183 2.49 -20.27 -5.58
C LYS A 183 1.64 -19.82 -4.41
N ASP A 184 1.05 -20.78 -3.71
CA ASP A 184 0.05 -20.55 -2.69
C ASP A 184 0.63 -20.18 -1.30
N ASP A 185 -0.25 -19.92 -0.33
CA ASP A 185 0.10 -19.51 1.04
C ASP A 185 0.85 -20.57 1.86
N ASP A 186 0.86 -21.83 1.42
CA ASP A 186 1.65 -22.92 2.00
C ASP A 186 2.98 -23.14 1.25
N GLY A 187 3.28 -22.35 0.20
CA GLY A 187 4.49 -22.43 -0.61
C GLY A 187 4.44 -23.49 -1.70
N TYR A 188 3.27 -24.07 -2.01
CA TYR A 188 3.14 -25.00 -3.12
C TYR A 188 2.99 -24.30 -4.47
N LEU A 189 3.77 -24.73 -5.47
CA LEU A 189 3.50 -24.44 -6.86
C LEU A 189 2.30 -25.28 -7.33
N THR A 190 1.28 -24.61 -7.85
CA THR A 190 -0.03 -25.21 -8.11
C THR A 190 -0.21 -25.70 -9.55
N TYR A 191 0.81 -25.57 -10.35
CA TYR A 191 0.84 -25.89 -11.79
C TYR A 191 1.96 -26.89 -12.13
N ASP A 192 2.04 -27.28 -13.39
CA ASP A 192 3.01 -28.23 -13.93
C ASP A 192 4.38 -27.57 -14.20
N THR A 193 5.02 -27.08 -13.15
CA THR A 193 6.35 -26.45 -13.23
C THR A 193 7.40 -27.43 -13.79
N LYS A 194 8.41 -26.85 -14.45
CA LYS A 194 9.61 -27.57 -14.91
C LYS A 194 10.84 -27.23 -14.08
N LEU A 195 10.72 -26.35 -13.08
CA LEU A 195 11.81 -25.95 -12.21
C LEU A 195 12.27 -27.10 -11.33
N GLU A 196 13.57 -27.35 -11.32
CA GLU A 196 14.14 -28.51 -10.62
C GLU A 196 13.98 -28.41 -9.11
N GLU A 197 14.20 -27.20 -8.54
CA GLU A 197 14.20 -27.04 -7.08
C GLU A 197 12.83 -27.24 -6.43
N PRO A 198 11.72 -26.64 -6.90
CA PRO A 198 10.40 -26.94 -6.36
C PRO A 198 10.03 -28.42 -6.45
N ILE A 199 10.46 -29.11 -7.53
CA ILE A 199 10.24 -30.56 -7.70
C ILE A 199 11.07 -31.32 -6.66
N ARG A 200 12.34 -30.99 -6.50
CA ARG A 200 13.29 -31.63 -5.56
C ARG A 200 12.82 -31.54 -4.11
N ILE A 201 12.31 -30.38 -3.69
CA ILE A 201 11.86 -30.16 -2.31
C ILE A 201 10.40 -30.60 -2.05
N GLY A 202 9.72 -31.14 -3.08
CA GLY A 202 8.33 -31.57 -2.96
C GLY A 202 7.31 -30.43 -2.86
N ALA A 203 7.65 -29.24 -3.34
CA ALA A 203 6.82 -28.06 -3.30
C ALA A 203 5.84 -27.95 -4.49
N VAL A 204 5.49 -29.06 -5.13
CA VAL A 204 4.58 -29.05 -6.29
C VAL A 204 3.27 -29.79 -5.97
N GLN A 205 2.16 -29.10 -6.12
CA GLN A 205 0.80 -29.64 -6.05
C GLN A 205 0.03 -29.27 -7.32
N LYS A 206 0.37 -29.89 -8.44
CA LYS A 206 -0.27 -29.63 -9.73
C LYS A 206 -1.79 -29.72 -9.62
N ARG A 207 -2.48 -28.61 -9.86
CA ARG A 207 -3.95 -28.49 -9.93
C ARG A 207 -4.43 -28.19 -11.34
N PHE A 208 -3.59 -27.57 -12.16
CA PHE A 208 -3.87 -27.24 -13.55
C PHE A 208 -2.57 -27.24 -14.37
N ALA A 209 -2.70 -27.25 -15.69
CA ALA A 209 -1.58 -26.96 -16.59
C ALA A 209 -1.53 -25.45 -16.85
N ILE A 210 -0.32 -24.87 -16.78
CA ILE A 210 -0.15 -23.43 -16.98
C ILE A 210 -0.65 -22.96 -18.34
N ALA A 211 -0.36 -23.72 -19.41
CA ALA A 211 -0.80 -23.40 -20.76
C ALA A 211 -2.32 -23.34 -20.89
N ASP A 212 -3.04 -24.25 -20.22
CA ASP A 212 -4.50 -24.31 -20.28
C ASP A 212 -5.13 -23.10 -19.60
N ILE A 213 -4.58 -22.67 -18.45
CA ILE A 213 -5.12 -21.52 -17.71
C ILE A 213 -4.85 -20.21 -18.44
N VAL A 214 -3.65 -20.04 -19.02
CA VAL A 214 -3.30 -18.87 -19.83
C VAL A 214 -4.23 -18.80 -21.06
N GLN A 215 -4.37 -19.89 -21.79
CA GLN A 215 -5.28 -19.95 -22.93
C GLN A 215 -6.73 -19.65 -22.53
N THR A 216 -7.20 -20.21 -21.41
CA THR A 216 -8.57 -20.00 -20.92
C THR A 216 -8.80 -18.54 -20.55
N ALA A 217 -7.89 -17.91 -19.84
CA ALA A 217 -7.99 -16.49 -19.46
C ALA A 217 -8.06 -15.61 -20.72
N HIS A 218 -7.14 -15.77 -21.65
CA HIS A 218 -7.06 -14.97 -22.87
C HIS A 218 -8.25 -15.20 -23.81
N ALA A 219 -8.73 -16.46 -23.93
CA ALA A 219 -9.93 -16.78 -24.73
C ALA A 219 -11.20 -16.11 -24.17
N ASN A 220 -11.22 -15.77 -22.88
CA ASN A 220 -12.30 -15.03 -22.24
C ASN A 220 -12.03 -13.50 -22.16
N GLY A 221 -10.97 -13.01 -22.78
CA GLY A 221 -10.59 -11.59 -22.77
C GLY A 221 -10.13 -11.09 -21.40
N LEU A 222 -9.65 -11.97 -20.54
CA LEU A 222 -9.21 -11.64 -19.19
C LEU A 222 -7.70 -11.42 -19.13
N TYR A 223 -7.30 -10.42 -18.36
CA TYR A 223 -5.93 -10.18 -17.95
C TYR A 223 -5.58 -11.11 -16.78
N LEU A 224 -4.60 -11.97 -16.98
CA LEU A 224 -4.20 -12.99 -16.01
C LEU A 224 -3.06 -12.49 -15.12
N ILE A 225 -3.32 -12.42 -13.82
CA ILE A 225 -2.35 -12.02 -12.80
C ILE A 225 -1.91 -13.26 -12.03
N GLY A 226 -0.63 -13.59 -12.11
CA GLY A 226 -0.04 -14.71 -11.39
C GLY A 226 0.44 -14.31 -10.00
N ARG A 227 -0.28 -14.75 -8.95
CA ARG A 227 0.11 -14.48 -7.56
C ARG A 227 1.15 -15.49 -7.07
N ILE A 228 2.22 -14.95 -6.48
CA ILE A 228 3.34 -15.69 -5.86
C ILE A 228 3.47 -15.19 -4.42
N VAL A 229 3.25 -16.07 -3.44
CA VAL A 229 3.52 -15.80 -2.03
C VAL A 229 5.02 -15.98 -1.76
N VAL A 230 5.73 -14.91 -1.33
CA VAL A 230 7.20 -14.89 -1.35
C VAL A 230 7.82 -15.36 -0.05
N PHE A 231 7.75 -14.56 1.03
CA PHE A 231 8.50 -14.85 2.26
C PHE A 231 7.73 -15.67 3.29
N ARG A 232 6.44 -15.89 3.10
CA ARG A 232 5.64 -16.86 3.86
C ARG A 232 5.58 -18.15 3.05
N ASP A 233 6.49 -19.07 3.29
CA ASP A 233 6.68 -20.28 2.48
C ASP A 233 7.01 -21.48 3.36
N LYS A 234 6.04 -22.36 3.53
CA LYS A 234 6.16 -23.56 4.37
C LYS A 234 7.07 -24.62 3.74
N GLN A 235 7.07 -24.72 2.41
CA GLN A 235 7.85 -25.75 1.72
C GLN A 235 9.34 -25.39 1.79
N LEU A 236 9.68 -24.17 1.41
CA LEU A 236 11.07 -23.70 1.46
C LEU A 236 11.57 -23.54 2.91
N TYR A 237 10.68 -23.14 3.87
CA TYR A 237 11.00 -23.11 5.29
C TYR A 237 11.47 -24.49 5.80
N LYS A 238 10.85 -25.60 5.33
CA LYS A 238 11.18 -26.96 5.77
C LYS A 238 12.33 -27.59 4.95
N ALA A 239 12.60 -27.06 3.78
CA ALA A 239 13.60 -27.60 2.87
C ALA A 239 15.00 -27.60 3.49
N ASP A 240 15.81 -28.58 3.11
CA ASP A 240 17.23 -28.66 3.42
C ASP A 240 17.53 -28.41 4.92
N SER A 241 16.80 -29.12 5.81
CA SER A 241 16.89 -28.98 7.27
C SER A 241 16.60 -27.56 7.77
N SER A 242 15.65 -26.88 7.15
CA SER A 242 15.23 -25.50 7.46
C SER A 242 16.33 -24.47 7.28
N THR A 243 17.18 -24.68 6.27
CA THR A 243 18.30 -23.79 5.96
C THR A 243 17.84 -22.36 5.70
N TYR A 244 16.69 -22.16 5.03
CA TYR A 244 16.20 -20.83 4.67
C TYR A 244 15.17 -20.25 5.65
N ALA A 245 14.83 -20.97 6.72
CA ALA A 245 13.85 -20.49 7.70
C ALA A 245 14.34 -19.25 8.46
N ALA A 246 13.43 -18.35 8.81
CA ALA A 246 13.62 -17.41 9.90
C ALA A 246 14.07 -18.18 11.15
N TRP A 247 15.02 -17.65 11.93
CA TRP A 247 15.72 -18.42 12.97
C TRP A 247 15.42 -17.88 14.35
N ASP A 248 15.13 -18.78 15.29
CA ASP A 248 14.96 -18.43 16.69
C ASP A 248 16.33 -18.45 17.39
N LYS A 249 16.70 -17.30 17.95
CA LYS A 249 17.99 -17.11 18.61
C LYS A 249 18.11 -17.95 19.90
N ALA A 250 17.03 -18.04 20.67
CA ALA A 250 17.01 -18.74 21.96
C ALA A 250 16.93 -20.24 21.75
N ALA A 251 16.02 -20.71 20.91
CA ALA A 251 15.85 -22.13 20.61
C ALA A 251 16.97 -22.69 19.72
N LYS A 252 17.77 -21.84 19.08
CA LYS A 252 18.81 -22.22 18.09
C LYS A 252 18.26 -23.12 17.00
N GLY A 253 17.04 -22.80 16.52
CA GLY A 253 16.30 -23.57 15.53
C GLY A 253 15.41 -22.68 14.66
N PRO A 254 14.65 -23.27 13.73
CA PRO A 254 13.69 -22.52 12.92
C PRO A 254 12.67 -21.80 13.81
N TRP A 255 12.45 -20.52 13.56
CA TRP A 255 11.48 -19.71 14.30
C TRP A 255 10.05 -20.19 14.04
N ARG A 256 9.25 -20.31 15.11
CA ARG A 256 7.89 -20.83 15.06
C ARG A 256 6.89 -19.84 15.63
N TYR A 257 5.92 -19.46 14.82
CA TYR A 257 4.74 -18.75 15.30
C TYR A 257 3.69 -19.76 15.76
N LEU A 258 3.60 -19.97 17.06
CA LEU A 258 2.66 -20.92 17.65
C LEU A 258 1.32 -20.25 17.92
N LYS A 259 0.26 -20.86 17.40
CA LYS A 259 -1.15 -20.51 17.67
C LYS A 259 -1.78 -21.58 18.55
N LYS A 260 -2.77 -21.15 19.32
CA LYS A 260 -3.63 -22.01 20.11
C LYS A 260 -5.03 -22.02 19.51
N SER A 261 -5.61 -23.19 19.44
CA SER A 261 -7.03 -23.38 19.11
C SER A 261 -7.66 -24.18 20.24
N VAL A 262 -8.84 -23.75 20.66
CA VAL A 262 -9.64 -24.49 21.63
C VAL A 262 -10.84 -25.06 20.88
N ASP A 263 -11.06 -26.34 21.01
CA ASP A 263 -12.26 -26.97 20.45
C ASP A 263 -13.49 -26.56 21.29
N ASP A 264 -14.45 -25.93 20.66
CA ASP A 264 -15.63 -25.35 21.33
C ASP A 264 -16.54 -26.43 21.99
N LEU A 265 -16.42 -27.70 21.57
CA LEU A 265 -17.26 -28.80 22.08
C LEU A 265 -16.55 -29.57 23.20
N THR A 266 -15.26 -29.80 23.07
CA THR A 266 -14.47 -30.63 24.01
C THR A 266 -13.68 -29.82 25.00
N GLY A 267 -13.42 -28.53 24.73
CA GLY A 267 -12.51 -27.68 25.49
C GLY A 267 -11.03 -28.04 25.31
N GLU A 268 -10.70 -28.94 24.40
CA GLU A 268 -9.33 -29.38 24.16
C GLU A 268 -8.51 -28.26 23.53
N GLU A 269 -7.35 -27.95 24.13
CA GLU A 269 -6.40 -26.96 23.60
C GLU A 269 -5.39 -27.63 22.67
N THR A 270 -5.35 -27.22 21.41
CA THR A 270 -4.35 -27.65 20.42
C THR A 270 -3.39 -26.51 20.12
N VAL A 271 -2.08 -26.78 20.18
CA VAL A 271 -1.03 -25.83 19.79
C VAL A 271 -0.46 -26.24 18.43
N PHE A 272 -0.46 -25.33 17.49
CA PHE A 272 0.07 -25.58 16.14
C PHE A 272 0.86 -24.38 15.61
N GLN A 273 1.74 -24.63 14.63
CA GLN A 273 2.45 -23.54 13.95
C GLN A 273 1.53 -22.88 12.93
N GLY A 274 1.22 -21.60 13.14
CA GLY A 274 0.29 -20.83 12.31
C GLY A 274 0.90 -20.34 11.01
N GLU A 275 2.17 -19.98 11.00
CA GLU A 275 2.86 -19.43 9.83
C GLU A 275 4.30 -19.95 9.73
N TYR A 276 4.81 -19.97 8.51
CA TYR A 276 6.14 -20.44 8.17
C TYR A 276 6.87 -19.37 7.38
N TRP A 277 7.86 -18.72 7.97
CA TRP A 277 8.58 -17.62 7.37
C TRP A 277 10.00 -18.03 7.01
N VAL A 278 10.38 -17.75 5.78
CA VAL A 278 11.78 -17.84 5.33
C VAL A 278 12.50 -16.52 5.63
N ASP A 279 13.82 -16.52 5.56
CA ASP A 279 14.65 -15.34 5.82
C ASP A 279 14.62 -14.39 4.61
N PRO A 280 14.02 -13.18 4.73
CA PRO A 280 13.92 -12.24 3.61
C PRO A 280 15.27 -11.67 3.14
N TYR A 281 16.34 -11.90 3.86
CA TYR A 281 17.71 -11.50 3.45
C TYR A 281 18.41 -12.56 2.57
N SER A 282 17.79 -13.73 2.37
CA SER A 282 18.39 -14.82 1.60
C SER A 282 18.25 -14.59 0.10
N GLU A 283 19.38 -14.38 -0.59
CA GLU A 283 19.41 -14.26 -2.05
C GLU A 283 18.90 -15.53 -2.74
N HIS A 284 19.12 -16.71 -2.14
CA HIS A 284 18.56 -17.95 -2.66
C HIS A 284 17.02 -17.95 -2.66
N VAL A 285 16.41 -17.42 -1.57
CA VAL A 285 14.94 -17.24 -1.52
C VAL A 285 14.45 -16.29 -2.60
N TRP A 286 15.23 -15.25 -2.89
CA TRP A 286 14.91 -14.32 -3.98
C TRP A 286 14.96 -15.02 -5.33
N ASP A 287 16.04 -15.74 -5.62
CA ASP A 287 16.23 -16.44 -6.90
C ASP A 287 15.14 -17.49 -7.11
N TYR A 288 14.81 -18.28 -6.09
CA TYR A 288 13.72 -19.24 -6.12
C TYR A 288 12.38 -18.61 -6.58
N ASN A 289 12.00 -17.48 -6.01
CA ASN A 289 10.73 -16.82 -6.37
C ASN A 289 10.81 -16.09 -7.73
N ILE A 290 11.98 -15.57 -8.10
CA ILE A 290 12.20 -14.92 -9.40
C ILE A 290 12.18 -15.96 -10.52
N ASP A 291 12.75 -17.14 -10.33
CA ASP A 291 12.70 -18.21 -11.33
C ASP A 291 11.27 -18.70 -11.58
N ILE A 292 10.45 -18.81 -10.51
CA ILE A 292 9.01 -19.07 -10.64
C ILE A 292 8.34 -17.97 -11.48
N ALA A 293 8.60 -16.70 -11.15
CA ALA A 293 8.02 -15.57 -11.87
C ALA A 293 8.42 -15.56 -13.36
N ARG A 294 9.67 -15.92 -13.68
CA ARG A 294 10.15 -16.04 -15.05
C ARG A 294 9.43 -17.16 -15.80
N GLU A 295 9.26 -18.34 -15.18
CA GLU A 295 8.53 -19.44 -15.79
C GLU A 295 7.09 -19.03 -16.13
N LEU A 296 6.42 -18.27 -15.25
CA LEU A 296 5.08 -17.73 -15.48
C LEU A 296 5.07 -16.71 -16.64
N GLN A 297 6.03 -15.79 -16.65
CA GLN A 297 6.19 -14.81 -17.74
C GLN A 297 6.38 -15.53 -19.10
N ASP A 298 7.27 -16.51 -19.14
CA ASP A 298 7.59 -17.26 -20.38
C ASP A 298 6.38 -18.08 -20.86
N ALA A 299 5.49 -18.47 -19.94
CA ALA A 299 4.24 -19.16 -20.26
C ALA A 299 3.12 -18.22 -20.73
N GLY A 300 3.30 -16.88 -20.64
CA GLY A 300 2.34 -15.90 -21.13
C GLY A 300 1.36 -15.37 -20.08
N VAL A 301 1.69 -15.43 -18.78
CA VAL A 301 0.98 -14.70 -17.73
C VAL A 301 1.21 -13.20 -17.94
N ASP A 302 0.16 -12.38 -17.81
CA ASP A 302 0.22 -10.96 -18.15
C ASP A 302 0.90 -10.09 -17.09
N GLU A 303 0.84 -10.49 -15.82
CA GLU A 303 1.40 -9.74 -14.67
C GLU A 303 1.81 -10.70 -13.56
N ILE A 304 2.93 -10.42 -12.92
CA ILE A 304 3.35 -11.11 -11.70
C ILE A 304 2.96 -10.29 -10.47
N GLN A 305 2.20 -10.91 -9.57
CA GLN A 305 1.85 -10.34 -8.28
C GLN A 305 2.66 -11.01 -7.17
N PHE A 306 3.53 -10.23 -6.54
CA PHE A 306 4.25 -10.68 -5.36
C PHE A 306 3.48 -10.31 -4.08
N ASP A 307 3.04 -11.31 -3.35
CA ASP A 307 2.44 -11.14 -2.03
C ASP A 307 3.41 -11.57 -0.93
N TYR A 308 3.15 -11.11 0.30
CA TYR A 308 4.02 -11.34 1.46
C TYR A 308 5.46 -10.84 1.25
N ILE A 309 5.63 -9.73 0.50
CA ILE A 309 6.89 -8.98 0.44
C ILE A 309 6.98 -8.13 1.71
N ARG A 310 7.27 -8.79 2.82
CA ARG A 310 7.33 -8.17 4.15
C ARG A 310 7.99 -9.09 5.16
N PHE A 311 8.29 -8.53 6.33
CA PHE A 311 8.70 -9.30 7.50
C PHE A 311 7.49 -9.79 8.31
N PRO A 312 7.64 -10.82 9.17
CA PRO A 312 6.57 -11.27 10.05
C PRO A 312 6.04 -10.14 10.95
N SER A 313 4.73 -10.14 11.19
CA SER A 313 4.03 -9.16 12.04
C SER A 313 3.57 -9.73 13.39
N ASP A 314 3.49 -11.06 13.50
CA ASP A 314 2.84 -11.75 14.59
C ASP A 314 3.81 -12.70 15.31
N GLY A 315 3.49 -13.03 16.57
CA GLY A 315 4.30 -13.90 17.40
C GLY A 315 5.48 -13.18 18.06
N ASP A 316 6.44 -13.94 18.59
CA ASP A 316 7.68 -13.39 19.18
C ASP A 316 8.67 -12.98 18.07
N ILE A 317 8.37 -11.88 17.40
CA ILE A 317 9.24 -11.34 16.36
C ILE A 317 10.56 -10.79 16.88
N GLY A 318 10.64 -10.44 18.19
CA GLY A 318 11.85 -9.95 18.83
C GLY A 318 12.92 -11.05 18.99
N GLY A 319 12.49 -12.30 19.06
CA GLY A 319 13.36 -13.46 19.16
C GLY A 319 13.99 -13.90 17.83
N ILE A 320 13.57 -13.33 16.69
CA ILE A 320 14.04 -13.74 15.37
C ILE A 320 15.47 -13.26 15.13
N THR A 321 16.31 -14.13 14.60
CA THR A 321 17.62 -13.86 14.05
C THR A 321 17.61 -14.15 12.55
N TRP A 322 18.20 -13.22 11.78
CA TRP A 322 18.29 -13.29 10.33
C TRP A 322 19.69 -13.75 9.92
N ARG A 323 19.80 -15.01 9.51
CA ARG A 323 21.11 -15.65 9.25
C ARG A 323 21.78 -15.14 7.96
N TYR A 324 20.99 -14.68 7.02
CA TYR A 324 21.48 -14.18 5.72
C TYR A 324 21.66 -12.66 5.69
N ARG A 325 21.39 -11.99 6.80
CA ARG A 325 21.52 -10.54 6.90
C ARG A 325 22.98 -10.12 6.77
N LYS A 326 23.30 -9.33 5.75
CA LYS A 326 24.61 -8.71 5.59
C LYS A 326 24.83 -7.57 6.60
N PRO A 327 26.07 -7.32 7.07
CA PRO A 327 26.37 -6.18 7.93
C PRO A 327 25.87 -4.87 7.31
N GLY A 328 25.16 -4.04 8.12
CA GLY A 328 24.62 -2.77 7.67
C GLY A 328 23.30 -2.85 6.89
N MET A 329 22.86 -4.02 6.44
CA MET A 329 21.64 -4.18 5.68
C MET A 329 20.41 -4.13 6.60
N GLY A 330 19.53 -3.17 6.39
CA GLY A 330 18.25 -3.05 7.09
C GLY A 330 17.16 -3.92 6.46
N LYS A 331 15.98 -3.94 7.09
CA LYS A 331 14.83 -4.70 6.56
C LYS A 331 14.32 -4.15 5.22
N MET A 332 14.26 -2.83 5.08
CA MET A 332 13.80 -2.19 3.85
C MET A 332 14.74 -2.48 2.69
N GLU A 333 16.05 -2.42 2.92
CA GLU A 333 17.07 -2.71 1.90
C GLU A 333 17.00 -4.16 1.40
N ALA A 334 16.59 -5.12 2.26
CA ALA A 334 16.38 -6.49 1.82
C ALA A 334 15.21 -6.60 0.83
N LEU A 335 14.07 -5.97 1.16
CA LEU A 335 12.90 -5.97 0.30
C LEU A 335 13.16 -5.18 -1.00
N GLU A 336 13.88 -4.05 -0.91
CA GLU A 336 14.32 -3.28 -2.07
C GLU A 336 15.20 -4.11 -3.01
N SER A 337 16.19 -4.82 -2.45
CA SER A 337 17.10 -5.66 -3.22
C SER A 337 16.38 -6.79 -3.96
N PHE A 338 15.39 -7.42 -3.31
CA PHE A 338 14.55 -8.42 -3.95
C PHE A 338 13.77 -7.84 -5.14
N LEU A 339 13.10 -6.70 -4.94
CA LEU A 339 12.29 -6.07 -6.00
C LEU A 339 13.15 -5.54 -7.15
N ALA A 340 14.31 -4.97 -6.84
CA ALA A 340 15.28 -4.54 -7.84
C ALA A 340 15.74 -5.71 -8.70
N LYS A 341 16.14 -6.81 -8.05
CA LYS A 341 16.53 -8.04 -8.76
C LYS A 341 15.37 -8.61 -9.59
N ALA A 342 14.17 -8.69 -9.03
CA ALA A 342 12.99 -9.16 -9.78
C ALA A 342 12.74 -8.31 -11.05
N ARG A 343 12.90 -6.98 -10.94
CA ARG A 343 12.73 -6.08 -12.10
C ARG A 343 13.79 -6.28 -13.19
N GLU A 344 15.00 -6.71 -12.85
CA GLU A 344 16.04 -7.02 -13.84
C GLU A 344 15.66 -8.23 -14.72
N TYR A 345 14.95 -9.21 -14.16
CA TYR A 345 14.64 -10.47 -14.83
C TYR A 345 13.24 -10.51 -15.46
N LEU A 346 12.33 -9.62 -15.08
CA LEU A 346 10.95 -9.62 -15.54
C LEU A 346 10.67 -8.43 -16.46
N ALA A 347 10.15 -8.69 -17.65
CA ALA A 347 9.78 -7.67 -18.63
C ALA A 347 8.30 -7.25 -18.54
N ILE A 348 7.44 -8.11 -17.97
CA ILE A 348 6.02 -7.85 -17.79
C ILE A 348 5.74 -7.02 -16.52
N PRO A 349 4.52 -6.48 -16.35
CA PRO A 349 4.14 -5.78 -15.14
C PRO A 349 4.38 -6.59 -13.86
N ILE A 350 4.86 -5.91 -12.82
CA ILE A 350 4.97 -6.45 -11.46
C ILE A 350 4.01 -5.67 -10.58
N SER A 351 3.20 -6.38 -9.81
CA SER A 351 2.41 -5.83 -8.70
C SER A 351 2.85 -6.38 -7.35
N THR A 352 2.52 -5.67 -6.29
CA THR A 352 2.77 -6.12 -4.91
C THR A 352 1.65 -5.76 -3.97
N ASP A 353 1.32 -6.70 -3.08
CA ASP A 353 0.33 -6.52 -2.04
C ASP A 353 0.96 -5.87 -0.82
N VAL A 354 0.29 -4.85 -0.28
CA VAL A 354 0.78 -4.12 0.89
C VAL A 354 -0.33 -3.92 1.91
N TYR A 355 0.05 -3.79 3.17
CA TYR A 355 -0.90 -3.42 4.21
C TYR A 355 -1.54 -2.08 3.91
N GLY A 356 -2.84 -1.95 4.16
CA GLY A 356 -3.59 -0.72 3.96
C GLY A 356 -3.00 0.48 4.72
N TYR A 357 -2.38 0.23 5.87
CA TYR A 357 -1.68 1.27 6.63
C TYR A 357 -0.54 1.96 5.89
N CYS A 358 0.00 1.36 4.82
CA CYS A 358 1.07 1.99 4.02
C CYS A 358 0.65 3.31 3.37
N GLY A 359 -0.65 3.56 3.21
CA GLY A 359 -1.19 4.86 2.79
C GLY A 359 -1.14 5.93 3.88
N TRP A 360 -1.04 5.55 5.16
CA TRP A 360 -0.99 6.47 6.31
C TRP A 360 0.35 6.48 7.01
N ALA A 361 1.06 5.35 7.06
CA ALA A 361 2.36 5.21 7.70
C ALA A 361 3.45 5.04 6.63
N ARG A 362 3.89 6.16 6.06
CA ARG A 362 4.86 6.20 4.95
C ARG A 362 6.19 5.56 5.30
N ILE A 363 6.69 5.81 6.50
CA ILE A 363 7.91 5.19 7.02
C ILE A 363 7.49 4.23 8.12
N SER A 364 7.46 2.93 7.78
CA SER A 364 7.04 2.07 8.69
C SER A 364 7.71 1.26 9.32
N ASN A 365 7.46 0.75 10.00
CA ASN A 365 6.70 -0.33 10.56
C ASN A 365 7.58 -1.58 10.65
N TRP A 366 7.28 -2.40 11.56
CA TRP A 366 7.97 -3.66 11.82
C TRP A 366 8.02 -4.62 10.62
N VAL A 367 7.08 -4.49 9.66
CA VAL A 367 7.04 -5.33 8.43
C VAL A 367 7.89 -4.79 7.28
N ALA A 368 8.39 -3.55 7.41
CA ALA A 368 9.29 -2.88 6.46
C ALA A 368 8.70 -2.63 5.05
N GLN A 369 7.38 -2.60 4.91
CA GLN A 369 6.74 -2.19 3.66
C GLN A 369 6.81 -0.67 3.48
N ASN A 370 7.26 -0.22 2.31
CA ASN A 370 7.33 1.19 1.94
C ASN A 370 6.94 1.34 0.47
N ILE A 371 5.74 1.89 0.22
CA ILE A 371 5.19 1.98 -1.14
C ILE A 371 5.93 2.99 -2.02
N GLU A 372 6.56 4.01 -1.42
CA GLU A 372 7.40 4.94 -2.17
C GLU A 372 8.64 4.24 -2.72
N MET A 373 9.32 3.43 -1.91
CA MET A 373 10.46 2.62 -2.35
C MET A 373 10.01 1.56 -3.36
N TYR A 374 8.92 0.83 -3.08
CA TYR A 374 8.41 -0.20 -3.99
C TYR A 374 8.08 0.36 -5.37
N SER A 375 7.49 1.57 -5.44
CA SER A 375 7.09 2.20 -6.70
C SER A 375 8.24 2.44 -7.68
N ARG A 376 9.48 2.34 -7.25
CA ARG A 376 10.65 2.41 -8.14
C ARG A 376 10.78 1.17 -9.02
N TYR A 377 10.36 0.01 -8.52
CA TYR A 377 10.60 -1.30 -9.12
C TYR A 377 9.35 -1.98 -9.62
N VAL A 378 8.18 -1.71 -9.00
CA VAL A 378 6.90 -2.32 -9.38
C VAL A 378 6.02 -1.35 -10.15
N ASP A 379 5.14 -1.89 -10.97
CA ASP A 379 4.26 -1.11 -11.84
C ASP A 379 2.88 -0.88 -11.19
N VAL A 380 2.51 -1.73 -10.23
CA VAL A 380 1.23 -1.66 -9.50
C VAL A 380 1.45 -1.87 -8.00
N ILE A 381 0.85 -1.01 -7.19
CA ILE A 381 0.73 -1.18 -5.74
C ILE A 381 -0.70 -1.57 -5.42
N GLN A 382 -0.88 -2.63 -4.62
CA GLN A 382 -2.19 -3.18 -4.25
C GLN A 382 -2.41 -3.11 -2.74
N PRO A 383 -2.86 -1.98 -2.21
CA PRO A 383 -3.14 -1.85 -0.79
C PRO A 383 -4.36 -2.67 -0.37
N MET A 384 -4.26 -3.35 0.75
CA MET A 384 -5.33 -4.11 1.39
C MET A 384 -6.07 -3.21 2.39
N PHE A 385 -6.94 -2.34 1.90
CA PHE A 385 -7.68 -1.37 2.73
C PHE A 385 -8.86 -1.99 3.48
N TYR A 386 -8.80 -3.25 3.85
CA TYR A 386 -9.89 -3.97 4.52
C TYR A 386 -10.33 -3.24 5.79
N PRO A 387 -11.55 -2.66 5.84
CA PRO A 387 -11.97 -1.86 6.99
C PRO A 387 -12.04 -2.66 8.31
N SER A 388 -12.24 -3.98 8.21
CA SER A 388 -12.20 -4.89 9.36
C SER A 388 -10.81 -5.01 10.01
N HIS A 389 -9.75 -4.65 9.29
CA HIS A 389 -8.36 -4.72 9.76
C HIS A 389 -7.86 -3.39 10.35
N PHE A 390 -8.67 -2.34 10.27
CA PHE A 390 -8.40 -1.07 10.93
C PHE A 390 -9.10 -1.01 12.30
N PRO A 391 -8.49 -0.43 13.34
CA PRO A 391 -9.15 -0.23 14.63
C PRO A 391 -10.49 0.48 14.47
N ARG A 392 -11.44 0.19 15.36
CA ARG A 392 -12.79 0.78 15.28
C ARG A 392 -12.80 2.31 15.39
N ASP A 393 -11.85 2.86 16.13
CA ASP A 393 -11.63 4.30 16.33
C ASP A 393 -10.74 4.93 15.25
N PHE A 394 -10.26 4.15 14.30
CA PHE A 394 -9.55 4.67 13.13
C PHE A 394 -10.50 5.56 12.33
N LEU A 395 -10.14 6.83 12.13
CA LEU A 395 -10.95 7.90 11.54
C LEU A 395 -12.13 8.38 12.44
N GLY A 396 -12.04 8.17 13.75
CA GLY A 396 -12.96 8.76 14.72
C GLY A 396 -14.31 8.05 14.83
N THR A 397 -15.40 8.83 14.92
CA THR A 397 -16.75 8.32 15.20
C THR A 397 -17.62 8.12 13.96
N MET A 398 -17.00 7.97 12.78
CA MET A 398 -17.73 7.77 11.54
C MET A 398 -18.50 6.43 11.57
N ASP A 399 -19.74 6.43 11.10
CA ASP A 399 -20.54 5.21 10.94
C ASP A 399 -19.85 4.20 10.04
N TYR A 400 -20.05 2.91 10.31
CA TYR A 400 -19.27 1.82 9.73
C TYR A 400 -19.34 1.75 8.20
N LEU A 401 -20.50 1.97 7.59
CA LEU A 401 -20.67 1.93 6.14
C LEU A 401 -19.98 3.11 5.42
N PRO A 402 -20.22 4.38 5.81
CA PRO A 402 -19.49 5.52 5.25
C PRO A 402 -17.97 5.42 5.49
N ARG A 403 -17.56 4.88 6.65
CA ARG A 403 -16.16 4.67 7.00
C ARG A 403 -15.45 3.72 6.00
N ALA A 404 -16.13 2.66 5.56
CA ALA A 404 -15.58 1.76 4.55
C ALA A 404 -15.26 2.53 3.25
N LYS A 405 -16.20 3.33 2.74
CA LYS A 405 -15.94 4.20 1.57
C LYS A 405 -14.75 5.12 1.79
N TYR A 406 -14.73 5.82 2.93
CA TYR A 406 -13.69 6.82 3.24
C TYR A 406 -12.29 6.19 3.36
N ILE A 407 -12.17 4.99 3.95
CA ILE A 407 -10.88 4.27 4.03
C ILE A 407 -10.33 4.00 2.63
N TYR A 408 -11.16 3.53 1.72
CA TYR A 408 -10.72 3.26 0.34
C TYR A 408 -10.43 4.53 -0.45
N GLU A 409 -11.27 5.54 -0.34
CA GLU A 409 -11.09 6.82 -1.03
C GLU A 409 -9.81 7.52 -0.57
N GLU A 410 -9.70 7.76 0.73
CA GLU A 410 -8.55 8.45 1.31
C GLU A 410 -7.27 7.62 1.19
N GLY A 411 -7.35 6.30 1.42
CA GLY A 411 -6.20 5.40 1.28
C GLY A 411 -5.65 5.36 -0.14
N THR A 412 -6.52 5.32 -1.13
CA THR A 412 -6.13 5.35 -2.55
C THR A 412 -5.50 6.68 -2.93
N LYS A 413 -6.11 7.82 -2.54
CA LYS A 413 -5.55 9.18 -2.76
C LYS A 413 -4.16 9.31 -2.12
N ARG A 414 -4.00 8.87 -0.87
CA ARG A 414 -2.71 8.91 -0.16
C ARG A 414 -1.67 8.06 -0.85
N SER A 415 -2.02 6.85 -1.24
CA SER A 415 -1.09 5.95 -1.94
C SER A 415 -0.66 6.55 -3.30
N ALA A 416 -1.60 7.08 -4.08
CA ALA A 416 -1.30 7.77 -5.33
C ALA A 416 -0.36 8.98 -5.13
N TYR A 417 -0.61 9.77 -4.09
CA TYR A 417 0.25 10.88 -3.70
C TYR A 417 1.67 10.42 -3.35
N ILE A 418 1.82 9.35 -2.56
CA ILE A 418 3.13 8.86 -2.13
C ILE A 418 3.96 8.32 -3.31
N VAL A 419 3.31 7.61 -4.23
CA VAL A 419 4.02 7.03 -5.38
C VAL A 419 4.29 8.02 -6.51
N GLU A 420 3.67 9.20 -6.50
CA GLU A 420 3.94 10.29 -7.47
C GLU A 420 3.90 9.82 -8.94
N GLY A 421 2.89 9.05 -9.30
CA GLY A 421 2.72 8.52 -10.65
C GLY A 421 3.70 7.41 -11.06
N ARG A 422 4.57 6.93 -10.14
CA ARG A 422 5.53 5.85 -10.43
C ARG A 422 4.92 4.45 -10.44
N SER A 423 3.69 4.30 -9.95
CA SER A 423 2.94 3.03 -9.99
C SER A 423 1.45 3.30 -10.05
N VAL A 424 0.72 2.38 -10.62
CA VAL A 424 -0.75 2.31 -10.58
C VAL A 424 -1.19 1.89 -9.17
N ILE A 425 -2.25 2.48 -8.65
CA ILE A 425 -2.87 2.04 -7.38
C ILE A 425 -4.13 1.24 -7.70
N ARG A 426 -4.12 -0.03 -7.29
CA ARG A 426 -5.20 -0.99 -7.54
C ARG A 426 -5.52 -1.78 -6.26
N PRO A 427 -6.35 -1.23 -5.35
CA PRO A 427 -6.62 -1.85 -4.06
C PRO A 427 -7.29 -3.22 -4.15
N TYR A 428 -7.04 -4.05 -3.13
CA TYR A 428 -7.89 -5.18 -2.83
C TYR A 428 -9.13 -4.72 -2.07
N VAL A 429 -10.30 -5.14 -2.54
CA VAL A 429 -11.62 -4.87 -1.93
C VAL A 429 -12.05 -6.05 -1.07
N GLN A 430 -12.55 -5.77 0.14
CA GLN A 430 -12.94 -6.78 1.12
C GLN A 430 -14.25 -7.48 0.73
N ALA A 431 -14.16 -8.54 -0.06
CA ALA A 431 -15.31 -9.39 -0.40
C ALA A 431 -15.45 -10.60 0.55
N PHE A 432 -15.14 -10.43 1.83
CA PHE A 432 -15.26 -11.43 2.89
C PHE A 432 -15.79 -10.80 4.16
N ARG A 433 -16.36 -11.61 5.05
CA ARG A 433 -16.92 -11.15 6.33
C ARG A 433 -16.07 -11.63 7.49
N ILE A 434 -15.72 -10.69 8.38
CA ILE A 434 -15.03 -10.97 9.64
C ILE A 434 -15.45 -9.94 10.70
N GLY A 435 -15.48 -10.33 11.96
CA GLY A 435 -15.84 -9.40 13.04
C GLY A 435 -17.26 -8.86 12.90
N ALA A 436 -17.41 -7.54 12.79
CA ALA A 436 -18.71 -6.87 12.76
C ALA A 436 -19.52 -7.22 11.50
N GLU A 437 -18.87 -7.44 10.36
CA GLU A 437 -19.55 -7.75 9.08
C GLU A 437 -20.29 -9.08 9.12
N THR A 438 -19.92 -10.01 10.01
CA THR A 438 -20.61 -11.30 10.14
C THR A 438 -22.08 -11.16 10.54
N SER A 439 -22.43 -10.04 11.19
CA SER A 439 -23.80 -9.71 11.60
C SER A 439 -24.61 -8.98 10.52
N PHE A 440 -24.00 -8.57 9.40
CA PHE A 440 -24.70 -7.82 8.37
C PHE A 440 -25.67 -8.70 7.61
N ALA A 441 -26.93 -8.23 7.47
CA ALA A 441 -27.86 -8.79 6.52
C ALA A 441 -27.32 -8.63 5.08
N PRO A 442 -27.65 -9.52 4.14
CA PRO A 442 -27.11 -9.48 2.78
C PRO A 442 -27.21 -8.12 2.06
N PRO A 443 -28.30 -7.34 2.14
CA PRO A 443 -28.36 -6.02 1.52
C PRO A 443 -27.37 -5.02 2.14
N VAL A 444 -27.18 -5.07 3.46
CA VAL A 444 -26.24 -4.20 4.18
C VAL A 444 -24.82 -4.53 3.75
N TYR A 445 -24.51 -5.81 3.64
CA TYR A 445 -23.18 -6.23 3.20
C TYR A 445 -22.90 -5.84 1.74
N SER A 446 -23.91 -5.95 0.85
CA SER A 446 -23.77 -5.43 -0.51
C SER A 446 -23.47 -3.93 -0.54
N THR A 447 -24.17 -3.14 0.27
CA THR A 447 -23.90 -1.70 0.39
C THR A 447 -22.48 -1.44 0.92
N TYR A 448 -22.02 -2.23 1.89
CA TYR A 448 -20.67 -2.13 2.43
C TYR A 448 -19.61 -2.36 1.35
N LEU A 449 -19.72 -3.44 0.58
CA LEU A 449 -18.81 -3.74 -0.52
C LEU A 449 -18.83 -2.66 -1.61
N LEU A 450 -20.02 -2.17 -1.97
CA LEU A 450 -20.15 -1.09 -2.95
C LEU A 450 -19.52 0.21 -2.49
N ASN A 451 -19.58 0.52 -1.19
CA ASN A 451 -18.89 1.67 -0.61
C ASN A 451 -17.35 1.56 -0.79
N GLU A 452 -16.80 0.39 -0.65
CA GLU A 452 -15.38 0.14 -0.89
C GLU A 452 -15.01 0.34 -2.37
N VAL A 453 -15.84 -0.18 -3.28
CA VAL A 453 -15.66 0.02 -4.73
C VAL A 453 -15.75 1.50 -5.10
N HIS A 454 -16.79 2.21 -4.63
CA HIS A 454 -16.93 3.64 -4.87
C HIS A 454 -15.75 4.44 -4.30
N GLY A 455 -15.33 4.13 -3.06
CA GLY A 455 -14.16 4.77 -2.46
C GLY A 455 -12.90 4.57 -3.30
N THR A 456 -12.69 3.37 -3.84
CA THR A 456 -11.55 3.10 -4.73
C THR A 456 -11.60 3.96 -6.00
N LEU A 457 -12.75 4.00 -6.67
CA LEU A 457 -12.90 4.74 -7.93
C LEU A 457 -12.78 6.27 -7.72
N GLU A 458 -13.41 6.80 -6.68
CA GLU A 458 -13.35 8.23 -6.32
C GLU A 458 -11.97 8.64 -5.78
N GLY A 459 -11.21 7.68 -5.25
CA GLY A 459 -9.81 7.85 -4.86
C GLY A 459 -8.81 7.85 -6.02
N ALA A 460 -9.28 7.84 -7.27
CA ALA A 460 -8.46 7.70 -8.47
C ALA A 460 -7.69 6.38 -8.56
N GLY A 461 -8.26 5.30 -8.02
CA GLY A 461 -7.75 3.94 -8.22
C GLY A 461 -7.90 3.50 -9.68
N SER A 462 -6.86 2.87 -10.22
CA SER A 462 -6.85 2.36 -11.60
C SER A 462 -7.20 0.87 -11.63
N GLY A 463 -8.34 0.54 -11.06
CA GLY A 463 -8.83 -0.82 -10.92
C GLY A 463 -8.95 -1.27 -9.46
N PHE A 464 -9.41 -2.51 -9.29
CA PHE A 464 -9.50 -3.20 -8.00
C PHE A 464 -9.55 -4.71 -8.19
N THR A 465 -9.24 -5.46 -7.12
CA THR A 465 -9.48 -6.90 -7.06
C THR A 465 -10.36 -7.22 -5.86
N LEU A 466 -11.47 -7.90 -6.08
CA LEU A 466 -12.27 -8.44 -4.98
C LEU A 466 -11.53 -9.62 -4.35
N TRP A 467 -11.32 -9.56 -3.03
CA TRP A 467 -10.66 -10.62 -2.28
C TRP A 467 -11.64 -11.42 -1.44
N ASN A 468 -11.70 -12.72 -1.67
CA ASN A 468 -12.37 -13.68 -0.82
C ASN A 468 -11.61 -15.01 -0.84
N ALA A 469 -11.04 -15.42 0.28
CA ALA A 469 -10.26 -16.65 0.39
C ALA A 469 -11.11 -17.91 0.11
N SER A 470 -12.43 -17.86 0.34
CA SER A 470 -13.37 -18.95 0.01
C SER A 470 -13.82 -18.93 -1.44
N ASN A 471 -13.46 -17.89 -2.20
CA ASN A 471 -13.89 -17.66 -3.59
C ASN A 471 -15.41 -17.60 -3.76
N ASP A 472 -16.10 -17.08 -2.78
CA ASP A 472 -17.56 -16.92 -2.78
C ASP A 472 -17.90 -15.43 -2.84
N TYR A 473 -18.44 -14.98 -3.97
CA TYR A 473 -18.72 -13.58 -4.26
C TYR A 473 -20.23 -13.26 -4.24
N TYR A 474 -21.01 -14.01 -3.46
CA TYR A 474 -22.48 -13.89 -3.36
C TYR A 474 -22.99 -12.52 -2.94
N MET A 475 -22.15 -11.71 -2.29
CA MET A 475 -22.49 -10.36 -1.84
C MET A 475 -22.50 -9.32 -2.97
N VAL A 476 -21.96 -9.65 -4.13
CA VAL A 476 -22.03 -8.78 -5.31
C VAL A 476 -23.39 -8.98 -5.96
N THR A 477 -24.37 -8.18 -5.55
CA THR A 477 -25.77 -8.32 -5.95
C THR A 477 -26.20 -7.39 -7.08
N VAL A 478 -25.31 -6.45 -7.48
CA VAL A 478 -25.53 -5.52 -8.58
C VAL A 478 -24.37 -5.60 -9.57
N PRO A 479 -24.62 -5.40 -10.88
CA PRO A 479 -23.54 -5.38 -11.86
C PRO A 479 -22.53 -4.25 -11.57
N LEU A 480 -21.26 -4.58 -11.54
CA LEU A 480 -20.18 -3.61 -11.30
C LEU A 480 -19.77 -2.82 -12.54
N GLY A 481 -19.98 -3.38 -13.74
CA GLY A 481 -19.62 -2.74 -15.00
C GLY A 481 -20.15 -1.31 -15.16
N PRO A 482 -21.44 -1.02 -14.93
CA PRO A 482 -21.97 0.34 -14.97
C PRO A 482 -21.31 1.30 -13.96
N ILE A 483 -21.00 0.83 -12.74
CA ILE A 483 -20.33 1.61 -11.69
C ILE A 483 -18.91 1.96 -12.13
N ILE A 484 -18.19 0.98 -12.66
CA ILE A 484 -16.83 1.15 -13.19
C ILE A 484 -16.82 2.20 -14.31
N SER A 485 -17.78 2.11 -15.25
CA SER A 485 -17.87 3.06 -16.38
C SER A 485 -18.12 4.49 -15.92
N GLN A 486 -19.01 4.70 -14.96
CA GLN A 486 -19.29 6.02 -14.38
C GLN A 486 -18.08 6.59 -13.63
N GLY A 487 -17.37 5.77 -12.86
CA GLY A 487 -16.15 6.19 -12.17
C GLY A 487 -15.03 6.60 -13.13
N ALA A 488 -14.88 5.90 -14.25
CA ALA A 488 -13.91 6.24 -15.28
C ALA A 488 -14.22 7.56 -16.04
N GLU A 489 -15.49 7.95 -16.15
CA GLU A 489 -15.91 9.22 -16.74
C GLU A 489 -15.68 10.41 -15.78
N ALA A 490 -15.84 10.19 -14.48
CA ALA A 490 -15.66 11.23 -13.47
C ALA A 490 -14.17 11.63 -13.24
N VAL A 491 -13.22 10.77 -13.65
CA VAL A 491 -11.77 10.99 -13.50
C VAL A 491 -11.14 11.60 -14.76
N ARG A 492 -11.86 11.63 -15.88
CA ARG A 492 -11.45 12.32 -17.13
C ARG A 492 -11.87 13.78 -17.13
#